data_3d0694e94c77a327266d2c3a864295ce
#
_entry.id   3d0694e94c77a327266d2c3a864295ce
#
_cell.length_a   1.000
_cell.length_b   1.000
_cell.length_c   1.000
_cell.angle_alpha   90.00
_cell.angle_beta   90.00
_cell.angle_gamma   90.00
#
_symmetry.space_group_name_H-M   'P 1'
#
loop_
_entity.id
_entity.type
_entity.pdbx_description
1 polymer ?
#
loop_
_entity_poly.entity_id
_entity_poly.type
_entity_poly.pdbx_seq_one_letter_code
_entity_poly.pdbx_strand_id
1 'polypeptide(L)'
;EPAAPADPTTLKVYTWWDVTKFEHLQKMQQDFEAANPDIKLEFVTIPSKYADTMVTKLAGGEIPDVMMLAMDQVPRYALNGMLLPLDDLASQEYKDALYPVVKDALTVNGTMYAAARDVTPKVMYLNTKMFEDAGIEIPADTWTMDEFVEIAKQLTKGSGADAQWGYYWKNYTDQTFAMIAAFGGELYSEDGKASVLSTDENTQKAVQ
;
A
#
# COMPACT_ATOMS: atom_id res chain seq x y z
N GLU A 1 6.36 -2.65 51.41
CA GLU A 1 6.90 -1.67 50.43
C GLU A 1 6.22 -1.93 49.08
N PRO A 2 5.65 -0.90 48.45
CA PRO A 2 5.17 -1.07 47.10
C PRO A 2 6.36 -1.43 46.19
N ALA A 3 6.24 -2.50 45.39
CA ALA A 3 7.25 -2.90 44.46
C ALA A 3 7.58 -1.69 43.53
N ALA A 4 8.87 -1.46 43.27
CA ALA A 4 9.27 -0.44 42.30
C ALA A 4 8.56 -0.70 40.95
N PRO A 5 8.11 0.35 40.24
CA PRO A 5 7.52 0.17 38.94
C PRO A 5 8.51 -0.58 38.07
N ALA A 6 8.03 -1.65 37.41
CA ALA A 6 8.84 -2.39 36.48
C ALA A 6 9.25 -1.45 35.30
N ASP A 7 10.46 -1.62 34.79
CA ASP A 7 10.88 -0.89 33.59
C ASP A 7 9.90 -1.15 32.44
N PRO A 8 9.55 -0.14 31.65
CA PRO A 8 8.60 -0.29 30.55
C PRO A 8 9.10 -1.29 29.50
N THR A 9 8.17 -2.10 28.98
CA THR A 9 8.46 -3.00 27.87
C THR A 9 8.68 -2.19 26.60
N THR A 10 9.82 -2.41 25.94
CA THR A 10 10.10 -1.75 24.65
C THR A 10 9.62 -2.63 23.50
N LEU A 11 8.72 -2.10 22.66
CA LEU A 11 8.26 -2.74 21.43
C LEU A 11 9.00 -2.17 20.23
N LYS A 12 9.61 -3.03 19.42
CA LYS A 12 10.28 -2.67 18.17
C LYS A 12 9.28 -2.61 17.03
N VAL A 13 9.15 -1.42 16.42
CA VAL A 13 8.24 -1.14 15.32
C VAL A 13 9.05 -0.86 14.06
N TYR A 14 9.00 -1.78 13.08
CA TYR A 14 9.68 -1.62 11.81
C TYR A 14 8.80 -0.88 10.82
N THR A 15 9.32 0.20 10.23
CA THR A 15 8.58 1.11 9.34
C THR A 15 9.46 1.60 8.20
N TRP A 16 8.87 1.91 7.05
CA TRP A 16 9.56 2.63 5.96
C TRP A 16 9.54 4.15 6.14
N TRP A 17 8.79 4.67 7.11
CA TRP A 17 8.73 6.10 7.41
C TRP A 17 9.68 6.48 8.54
N ASP A 18 10.38 7.56 8.34
CA ASP A 18 11.17 8.19 9.39
C ASP A 18 10.24 9.00 10.31
N VAL A 19 9.85 8.39 11.41
CA VAL A 19 8.94 8.99 12.41
C VAL A 19 9.47 10.33 12.89
N THR A 20 10.81 10.52 12.96
CA THR A 20 11.42 11.75 13.44
C THR A 20 11.21 12.95 12.52
N LYS A 21 10.81 12.72 11.26
CA LYS A 21 10.57 13.78 10.27
C LYS A 21 9.12 14.25 10.20
N PHE A 22 8.20 13.62 10.92
CA PHE A 22 6.78 13.93 10.82
C PHE A 22 6.17 14.18 12.20
N GLU A 23 5.82 15.43 12.50
CA GLU A 23 5.26 15.83 13.80
C GLU A 23 4.04 15.01 14.21
N HIS A 24 3.15 14.68 13.28
CA HIS A 24 1.96 13.88 13.57
C HIS A 24 2.31 12.45 14.01
N LEU A 25 3.38 11.85 13.47
CA LEU A 25 3.84 10.52 13.90
C LEU A 25 4.52 10.55 15.26
N GLN A 26 5.30 11.60 15.53
CA GLN A 26 5.90 11.83 16.86
C GLN A 26 4.82 12.03 17.90
N LYS A 27 3.79 12.83 17.56
CA LYS A 27 2.65 13.01 18.48
C LYS A 27 1.89 11.72 18.73
N MET A 28 1.65 10.92 17.70
CA MET A 28 1.00 9.62 17.84
C MET A 28 1.80 8.69 18.78
N GLN A 29 3.12 8.66 18.65
CA GLN A 29 4.00 7.91 19.57
C GLN A 29 3.84 8.41 21.00
N GLN A 30 3.93 9.73 21.22
CA GLN A 30 3.80 10.34 22.55
C GLN A 30 2.44 10.06 23.20
N ASP A 31 1.36 10.20 22.42
CA ASP A 31 0.00 9.94 22.90
C ASP A 31 -0.18 8.47 23.29
N PHE A 32 0.38 7.54 22.48
CA PHE A 32 0.34 6.11 22.80
C PHE A 32 1.12 5.78 24.06
N GLU A 33 2.35 6.27 24.20
CA GLU A 33 3.18 6.03 25.38
C GLU A 33 2.62 6.70 26.63
N ALA A 34 1.94 7.85 26.50
CA ALA A 34 1.24 8.49 27.61
C ALA A 34 0.01 7.69 28.08
N ALA A 35 -0.70 7.06 27.15
CA ALA A 35 -1.84 6.18 27.44
C ALA A 35 -1.41 4.79 27.96
N ASN A 36 -0.17 4.37 27.67
CA ASN A 36 0.38 3.06 28.05
C ASN A 36 1.76 3.25 28.69
N PRO A 37 1.86 3.72 29.93
CA PRO A 37 3.12 4.12 30.56
C PRO A 37 4.10 2.95 30.81
N ASP A 38 3.64 1.73 30.73
CA ASP A 38 4.39 0.48 30.80
C ASP A 38 4.94 0.01 29.45
N ILE A 39 4.68 0.77 28.36
CA ILE A 39 5.16 0.46 27.00
C ILE A 39 5.97 1.63 26.44
N LYS A 40 7.08 1.30 25.77
CA LYS A 40 7.88 2.21 24.94
C LYS A 40 7.93 1.72 23.50
N LEU A 41 7.91 2.63 22.55
CA LEU A 41 8.02 2.31 21.12
C LEU A 41 9.41 2.67 20.61
N GLU A 42 10.14 1.69 20.09
CA GLU A 42 11.38 1.86 19.37
C GLU A 42 11.14 1.71 17.86
N PHE A 43 11.14 2.83 17.13
CA PHE A 43 10.96 2.81 15.68
C PHE A 43 12.28 2.53 14.97
N VAL A 44 12.30 1.47 14.15
CA VAL A 44 13.41 1.12 13.26
C VAL A 44 13.01 1.49 11.84
N THR A 45 13.61 2.58 11.32
CA THR A 45 13.30 3.09 9.99
C THR A 45 14.12 2.38 8.91
N ILE A 46 13.43 1.85 7.89
CA ILE A 46 14.03 1.23 6.70
C ILE A 46 13.49 2.00 5.47
N PRO A 47 14.15 3.09 5.04
CA PRO A 47 13.55 4.05 4.09
C PRO A 47 13.57 3.59 2.64
N SER A 48 14.29 2.51 2.31
CA SER A 48 14.39 1.97 0.96
C SER A 48 14.50 0.46 0.98
N LYS A 49 14.03 -0.21 -0.09
CA LYS A 49 14.05 -1.68 -0.22
C LYS A 49 13.48 -2.39 1.02
N TYR A 50 12.43 -1.80 1.60
CA TYR A 50 11.85 -2.28 2.85
C TYR A 50 11.53 -3.79 2.79
N ALA A 51 10.82 -4.23 1.75
CA ALA A 51 10.41 -5.62 1.60
C ALA A 51 11.61 -6.60 1.59
N ASP A 52 12.66 -6.28 0.80
CA ASP A 52 13.86 -7.12 0.70
C ASP A 52 14.63 -7.14 2.01
N THR A 53 14.75 -5.98 2.66
CA THR A 53 15.42 -5.85 3.95
C THR A 53 14.67 -6.62 5.03
N MET A 54 13.34 -6.57 5.04
CA MET A 54 12.53 -7.34 5.98
C MET A 54 12.73 -8.84 5.82
N VAL A 55 12.73 -9.35 4.58
CA VAL A 55 13.01 -10.78 4.32
C VAL A 55 14.37 -11.17 4.89
N THR A 56 15.40 -10.35 4.68
CA THR A 56 16.75 -10.62 5.17
C THR A 56 16.83 -10.61 6.70
N LYS A 57 16.20 -9.62 7.34
CA LYS A 57 16.19 -9.49 8.81
C LYS A 57 15.45 -10.65 9.48
N LEU A 58 14.28 -11.00 8.99
CA LEU A 58 13.49 -12.12 9.52
C LEU A 58 14.22 -13.46 9.33
N ALA A 59 14.86 -13.68 8.19
CA ALA A 59 15.70 -14.85 7.96
C ALA A 59 16.93 -14.91 8.89
N GLY A 60 17.44 -13.74 9.29
CA GLY A 60 18.52 -13.60 10.27
C GLY A 60 18.06 -13.68 11.73
N GLY A 61 16.77 -13.89 12.01
CA GLY A 61 16.22 -13.96 13.35
C GLY A 61 15.95 -12.60 14.01
N GLU A 62 16.07 -11.50 13.27
CA GLU A 62 15.68 -10.16 13.74
C GLU A 62 14.17 -9.97 13.56
N ILE A 63 13.39 -10.41 14.55
CA ILE A 63 11.92 -10.35 14.50
C ILE A 63 11.46 -9.10 15.25
N PRO A 64 10.73 -8.15 14.60
CA PRO A 64 10.11 -7.02 15.27
C PRO A 64 8.84 -7.46 16.00
N ASP A 65 8.42 -6.66 17.01
CA ASP A 65 7.12 -6.84 17.66
C ASP A 65 5.98 -6.38 16.74
N VAL A 66 6.23 -5.30 15.97
CA VAL A 66 5.29 -4.76 14.97
C VAL A 66 6.05 -4.42 13.70
N MET A 67 5.48 -4.71 12.55
CA MET A 67 6.04 -4.31 11.26
C MET A 67 4.97 -3.76 10.32
N MET A 68 5.34 -2.76 9.52
CA MET A 68 4.49 -2.31 8.43
C MET A 68 4.57 -3.30 7.26
N LEU A 69 3.42 -3.59 6.66
CA LEU A 69 3.32 -4.41 5.46
C LEU A 69 2.47 -3.69 4.42
N ALA A 70 2.83 -3.82 3.15
CA ALA A 70 1.90 -3.57 2.07
C ALA A 70 0.88 -4.72 2.03
N MET A 71 -0.37 -4.44 1.69
CA MET A 71 -1.46 -5.42 1.80
C MET A 71 -1.25 -6.66 0.93
N ASP A 72 -0.55 -6.55 -0.18
CA ASP A 72 -0.18 -7.66 -1.07
C ASP A 72 0.81 -8.64 -0.42
N GLN A 73 1.50 -8.23 0.64
CA GLN A 73 2.45 -9.06 1.38
C GLN A 73 1.80 -9.85 2.52
N VAL A 74 0.63 -9.43 3.01
CA VAL A 74 -0.04 -10.07 4.16
C VAL A 74 -0.23 -11.57 3.95
N PRO A 75 -0.75 -12.07 2.80
CA PRO A 75 -0.92 -13.50 2.59
C PRO A 75 0.40 -14.29 2.67
N ARG A 76 1.47 -13.74 2.10
CA ARG A 76 2.78 -14.39 2.13
C ARG A 76 3.30 -14.57 3.55
N TYR A 77 3.22 -13.55 4.38
CA TYR A 77 3.72 -13.62 5.76
C TYR A 77 2.80 -14.47 6.65
N ALA A 78 1.48 -14.38 6.47
CA ALA A 78 0.50 -15.18 7.21
C ALA A 78 0.65 -16.68 6.93
N LEU A 79 0.72 -17.08 5.64
CA LEU A 79 0.85 -18.48 5.24
C LEU A 79 2.17 -19.11 5.66
N ASN A 80 3.20 -18.31 5.91
CA ASN A 80 4.48 -18.77 6.46
C ASN A 80 4.54 -18.70 8.00
N GLY A 81 3.42 -18.43 8.68
CA GLY A 81 3.34 -18.40 10.14
C GLY A 81 4.12 -17.25 10.80
N MET A 82 4.38 -16.17 10.05
CA MET A 82 5.15 -15.01 10.52
C MET A 82 4.30 -13.92 11.15
N LEU A 83 2.96 -14.05 11.08
CA LEU A 83 2.01 -13.07 11.63
C LEU A 83 1.13 -13.74 12.70
N LEU A 84 0.81 -12.97 13.72
CA LEU A 84 -0.13 -13.39 14.75
C LEU A 84 -1.57 -13.21 14.24
N PRO A 85 -2.48 -14.18 14.44
CA PRO A 85 -3.91 -13.99 14.25
C PRO A 85 -4.45 -12.85 15.13
N LEU A 86 -5.26 -11.97 14.56
CA LEU A 86 -5.78 -10.79 15.25
C LEU A 86 -7.29 -10.85 15.55
N ASP A 87 -7.97 -11.93 15.18
CA ASP A 87 -9.43 -12.03 15.32
C ASP A 87 -9.93 -11.81 16.74
N ASP A 88 -9.22 -12.37 17.73
CA ASP A 88 -9.56 -12.25 19.14
C ASP A 88 -8.98 -10.99 19.80
N LEU A 89 -8.05 -10.32 19.14
CA LEU A 89 -7.35 -9.13 19.64
C LEU A 89 -7.97 -7.83 19.13
N ALA A 90 -8.48 -7.83 17.91
CA ALA A 90 -9.13 -6.67 17.32
C ALA A 90 -10.56 -6.52 17.84
N SER A 91 -10.91 -5.30 18.28
CA SER A 91 -12.27 -5.01 18.75
C SER A 91 -13.31 -5.19 17.62
N GLN A 92 -14.56 -5.51 18.00
CA GLN A 92 -15.64 -5.61 17.02
C GLN A 92 -15.91 -4.26 16.35
N GLU A 93 -15.82 -3.16 17.10
CA GLU A 93 -15.95 -1.79 16.57
C GLU A 93 -14.92 -1.52 15.46
N TYR A 94 -13.65 -1.89 15.65
CA TYR A 94 -12.63 -1.77 14.62
C TYR A 94 -12.96 -2.59 13.37
N LYS A 95 -13.36 -3.84 13.55
CA LYS A 95 -13.70 -4.74 12.43
C LYS A 95 -14.91 -4.25 11.62
N ASP A 96 -15.89 -3.64 12.28
CA ASP A 96 -17.09 -3.11 11.64
C ASP A 96 -16.83 -1.77 10.92
N ALA A 97 -15.80 -1.03 11.35
CA ALA A 97 -15.37 0.22 10.71
C ALA A 97 -14.57 0.00 9.42
N LEU A 98 -14.07 -1.22 9.17
CA LEU A 98 -13.30 -1.51 7.97
C LEU A 98 -14.19 -1.60 6.73
N TYR A 99 -13.75 -0.96 5.63
CA TYR A 99 -14.35 -1.22 4.32
C TYR A 99 -14.19 -2.70 3.94
N PRO A 100 -15.20 -3.33 3.29
CA PRO A 100 -15.13 -4.76 2.93
C PRO A 100 -13.84 -5.16 2.21
N VAL A 101 -13.44 -4.40 1.19
CA VAL A 101 -12.21 -4.64 0.42
C VAL A 101 -10.94 -4.59 1.29
N VAL A 102 -10.92 -3.75 2.32
CA VAL A 102 -9.79 -3.66 3.25
C VAL A 102 -9.78 -4.89 4.15
N LYS A 103 -10.94 -5.26 4.69
CA LYS A 103 -11.07 -6.46 5.53
C LYS A 103 -10.64 -7.72 4.79
N ASP A 104 -11.05 -7.87 3.52
CA ASP A 104 -10.63 -9.00 2.68
C ASP A 104 -9.11 -9.02 2.48
N ALA A 105 -8.49 -7.87 2.20
CA ALA A 105 -7.03 -7.76 2.02
C ALA A 105 -6.21 -8.08 3.30
N LEU A 106 -6.80 -7.93 4.47
CA LEU A 106 -6.16 -8.23 5.76
C LEU A 106 -6.42 -9.67 6.24
N THR A 107 -7.28 -10.42 5.52
CA THR A 107 -7.78 -11.74 5.92
C THR A 107 -7.20 -12.81 5.00
N VAL A 108 -6.68 -13.88 5.58
CA VAL A 108 -6.15 -15.05 4.86
C VAL A 108 -6.82 -16.29 5.41
N ASN A 109 -7.48 -17.07 4.55
CA ASN A 109 -8.24 -18.27 4.93
C ASN A 109 -9.24 -18.02 6.07
N GLY A 110 -9.90 -16.87 6.07
CA GLY A 110 -10.92 -16.49 7.06
C GLY A 110 -10.38 -15.92 8.37
N THR A 111 -9.06 -15.77 8.52
CA THR A 111 -8.40 -15.24 9.72
C THR A 111 -7.74 -13.90 9.40
N MET A 112 -7.97 -12.88 10.22
CA MET A 112 -7.35 -11.56 10.09
C MET A 112 -5.93 -11.57 10.68
N TYR A 113 -4.93 -11.12 9.89
CA TYR A 113 -3.51 -11.12 10.26
C TYR A 113 -2.86 -9.74 10.31
N ALA A 114 -3.58 -8.71 9.90
CA ALA A 114 -3.04 -7.36 9.92
C ALA A 114 -4.11 -6.34 10.32
N ALA A 115 -3.67 -5.19 10.80
CA ALA A 115 -4.52 -4.04 11.08
C ALA A 115 -4.25 -2.95 10.03
N ALA A 116 -5.32 -2.37 9.47
CA ALA A 116 -5.20 -1.26 8.53
C ALA A 116 -4.77 0.00 9.28
N ARG A 117 -3.71 0.63 8.80
CA ARG A 117 -3.28 1.95 9.25
C ARG A 117 -3.93 3.05 8.42
N ASP A 118 -3.95 2.87 7.11
CA ASP A 118 -4.56 3.78 6.14
C ASP A 118 -5.01 3.03 4.89
N VAL A 119 -5.75 3.73 4.05
CA VAL A 119 -6.15 3.27 2.71
C VAL A 119 -5.78 4.35 1.70
N THR A 120 -5.00 3.97 0.70
CA THR A 120 -4.57 4.88 -0.36
C THR A 120 -5.21 4.46 -1.68
N PRO A 121 -6.31 5.09 -2.11
CA PRO A 121 -6.91 4.81 -3.40
C PRO A 121 -6.01 5.33 -4.53
N LYS A 122 -6.02 4.66 -5.68
CA LYS A 122 -5.41 5.18 -6.91
C LYS A 122 -6.38 6.15 -7.55
N VAL A 123 -5.93 7.38 -7.77
CA VAL A 123 -6.72 8.44 -8.41
C VAL A 123 -5.90 9.11 -9.51
N MET A 124 -6.61 9.64 -10.51
CA MET A 124 -6.01 10.41 -11.58
C MET A 124 -6.03 11.90 -11.21
N TYR A 125 -4.85 12.53 -11.19
CA TYR A 125 -4.74 13.98 -11.07
C TYR A 125 -4.58 14.59 -12.46
N LEU A 126 -5.44 15.55 -12.81
CA LEU A 126 -5.41 16.25 -14.08
C LEU A 126 -4.72 17.60 -13.93
N ASN A 127 -3.76 17.90 -14.82
CA ASN A 127 -3.23 19.24 -14.97
C ASN A 127 -4.17 20.05 -15.88
N THR A 128 -5.12 20.77 -15.27
CA THR A 128 -6.17 21.51 -15.98
C THR A 128 -5.62 22.53 -16.98
N LYS A 129 -4.45 23.12 -16.68
CA LYS A 129 -3.81 24.05 -17.62
C LYS A 129 -3.35 23.36 -18.92
N MET A 130 -2.89 22.12 -18.84
CA MET A 130 -2.52 21.38 -20.06
C MET A 130 -3.73 21.08 -20.96
N PHE A 131 -4.90 20.81 -20.36
CA PHE A 131 -6.16 20.65 -21.09
C PHE A 131 -6.59 21.95 -21.76
N GLU A 132 -6.56 23.08 -21.02
CA GLU A 132 -6.88 24.40 -21.53
C GLU A 132 -5.97 24.79 -22.70
N ASP A 133 -4.63 24.67 -22.53
CA ASP A 133 -3.64 25.01 -23.56
C ASP A 133 -3.73 24.10 -24.80
N ALA A 134 -4.32 22.94 -24.70
CA ALA A 134 -4.57 22.02 -25.79
C ALA A 134 -5.97 22.18 -26.40
N GLY A 135 -6.87 22.96 -25.78
CA GLY A 135 -8.27 23.08 -26.19
C GLY A 135 -9.05 21.79 -26.01
N ILE A 136 -8.66 20.96 -25.06
CA ILE A 136 -9.31 19.68 -24.74
C ILE A 136 -10.22 19.90 -23.54
N GLU A 137 -11.47 19.48 -23.65
CA GLU A 137 -12.40 19.49 -22.55
C GLU A 137 -11.98 18.47 -21.48
N ILE A 138 -12.07 18.84 -20.18
CA ILE A 138 -11.80 17.92 -19.09
C ILE A 138 -12.88 16.83 -19.13
N PRO A 139 -12.48 15.55 -19.14
CA PRO A 139 -13.44 14.45 -19.17
C PRO A 139 -14.44 14.50 -18.04
N ALA A 140 -15.64 14.02 -18.27
CA ALA A 140 -16.65 13.80 -17.24
C ALA A 140 -16.17 12.77 -16.20
N ASP A 141 -16.94 12.53 -15.16
CA ASP A 141 -16.58 11.61 -14.06
C ASP A 141 -16.32 10.17 -14.51
N THR A 142 -16.81 9.80 -15.70
CA THR A 142 -16.58 8.49 -16.30
C THR A 142 -16.02 8.65 -17.71
N TRP A 143 -14.86 8.04 -17.96
CA TRP A 143 -14.23 7.96 -19.28
C TRP A 143 -13.57 6.59 -19.46
N THR A 144 -13.46 6.16 -20.70
CA THR A 144 -12.88 4.86 -21.04
C THR A 144 -11.36 4.93 -21.08
N MET A 145 -10.71 3.76 -21.02
CA MET A 145 -9.25 3.70 -21.19
C MET A 145 -8.80 4.09 -22.60
N ASP A 146 -9.62 3.86 -23.62
CA ASP A 146 -9.32 4.32 -24.98
C ASP A 146 -9.37 5.87 -25.07
N GLU A 147 -10.35 6.52 -24.44
CA GLU A 147 -10.40 8.00 -24.32
C GLU A 147 -9.20 8.53 -23.54
N PHE A 148 -8.83 7.89 -22.42
CA PHE A 148 -7.63 8.24 -21.68
C PHE A 148 -6.38 8.21 -22.55
N VAL A 149 -6.15 7.14 -23.30
CA VAL A 149 -5.00 6.99 -24.19
C VAL A 149 -4.97 8.08 -25.26
N GLU A 150 -6.12 8.39 -25.88
CA GLU A 150 -6.19 9.44 -26.91
C GLU A 150 -5.94 10.84 -26.34
N ILE A 151 -6.46 11.15 -25.16
CA ILE A 151 -6.19 12.42 -24.47
C ILE A 151 -4.71 12.51 -24.07
N ALA A 152 -4.13 11.46 -23.54
CA ALA A 152 -2.72 11.43 -23.17
C ALA A 152 -1.80 11.66 -24.37
N LYS A 153 -2.13 11.10 -25.54
CA LYS A 153 -1.42 11.37 -26.81
C LYS A 153 -1.53 12.82 -27.22
N GLN A 154 -2.73 13.43 -27.18
CA GLN A 154 -2.96 14.82 -27.56
C GLN A 154 -2.24 15.81 -26.61
N LEU A 155 -2.14 15.47 -25.32
CA LEU A 155 -1.43 16.27 -24.33
C LEU A 155 0.09 16.12 -24.42
N THR A 156 0.60 15.08 -25.09
CA THR A 156 2.04 14.86 -25.29
C THR A 156 2.58 15.76 -26.41
N LYS A 157 3.59 16.57 -26.10
CA LYS A 157 4.20 17.50 -27.06
C LYS A 157 5.73 17.43 -27.00
N GLY A 158 6.39 17.51 -28.16
CA GLY A 158 7.85 17.48 -28.26
C GLY A 158 8.44 16.07 -28.16
N SER A 159 9.75 16.01 -27.93
CA SER A 159 10.51 14.76 -27.80
C SER A 159 11.77 14.97 -26.93
N GLY A 160 12.32 13.88 -26.39
CA GLY A 160 13.54 13.92 -25.57
C GLY A 160 13.30 14.48 -24.16
N ALA A 161 14.32 15.11 -23.60
CA ALA A 161 14.33 15.57 -22.21
C ALA A 161 13.35 16.71 -21.91
N ASP A 162 13.04 17.53 -22.92
CA ASP A 162 12.13 18.69 -22.80
C ASP A 162 10.69 18.37 -23.24
N ALA A 163 10.37 17.10 -23.46
CA ALA A 163 9.03 16.70 -23.86
C ALA A 163 8.02 16.92 -22.74
N GLN A 164 6.85 17.46 -23.10
CA GLN A 164 5.65 17.41 -22.27
C GLN A 164 4.97 16.06 -22.46
N TRP A 165 4.81 15.30 -21.38
CA TRP A 165 4.14 14.01 -21.42
C TRP A 165 2.69 14.16 -20.96
N GLY A 166 1.75 13.63 -21.72
CA GLY A 166 0.33 13.64 -21.35
C GLY A 166 -0.02 12.72 -20.21
N TYR A 167 0.82 11.72 -19.94
CA TYR A 167 0.70 10.85 -18.79
C TYR A 167 2.08 10.48 -18.23
N TYR A 168 2.18 10.43 -16.90
CA TYR A 168 3.38 9.96 -16.21
C TYR A 168 3.13 8.60 -15.57
N TRP A 169 3.82 7.61 -16.09
CA TRP A 169 3.82 6.26 -15.53
C TRP A 169 4.96 6.08 -14.54
N LYS A 170 4.61 5.80 -13.30
CA LYS A 170 5.60 5.39 -12.31
C LYS A 170 5.60 3.87 -12.23
N ASN A 171 6.70 3.23 -12.63
CA ASN A 171 6.79 1.77 -12.70
C ASN A 171 6.80 1.12 -11.29
N TYR A 172 5.66 1.18 -10.62
CA TYR A 172 5.39 0.46 -9.40
C TYR A 172 4.39 -0.67 -9.66
N THR A 173 4.58 -1.80 -8.98
CA THR A 173 3.74 -3.00 -9.13
C THR A 173 2.26 -2.69 -8.95
N ASP A 174 1.92 -1.93 -7.92
CA ASP A 174 0.54 -1.54 -7.60
C ASP A 174 -0.09 -0.63 -8.67
N GLN A 175 0.70 0.23 -9.31
CA GLN A 175 0.23 1.07 -10.41
C GLN A 175 0.01 0.24 -11.69
N THR A 176 0.90 -0.71 -11.96
CA THR A 176 0.74 -1.65 -13.07
C THR A 176 -0.52 -2.50 -12.91
N PHE A 177 -0.77 -3.01 -11.72
CA PHE A 177 -1.98 -3.78 -11.43
C PHE A 177 -3.25 -2.95 -11.57
N ALA A 178 -3.24 -1.71 -11.08
CA ALA A 178 -4.37 -0.81 -11.25
C ALA A 178 -4.68 -0.51 -12.73
N MET A 179 -3.64 -0.38 -13.56
CA MET A 179 -3.80 -0.15 -14.99
C MET A 179 -4.34 -1.42 -15.70
N ILE A 180 -3.81 -2.59 -15.40
CA ILE A 180 -4.33 -3.85 -15.93
C ILE A 180 -5.82 -3.99 -15.62
N ALA A 181 -6.20 -3.76 -14.37
CA ALA A 181 -7.61 -3.81 -13.94
C ALA A 181 -8.47 -2.76 -14.66
N ALA A 182 -7.96 -1.54 -14.89
CA ALA A 182 -8.68 -0.49 -15.61
C ALA A 182 -8.93 -0.84 -17.08
N PHE A 183 -8.06 -1.62 -17.70
CA PHE A 183 -8.29 -2.19 -19.04
C PHE A 183 -9.19 -3.45 -19.04
N GLY A 184 -9.64 -3.89 -17.87
CA GLY A 184 -10.43 -5.12 -17.72
C GLY A 184 -9.59 -6.40 -17.85
N GLY A 185 -8.27 -6.28 -17.61
CA GLY A 185 -7.35 -7.42 -17.65
C GLY A 185 -7.26 -8.13 -16.31
N GLU A 186 -6.74 -9.36 -16.35
CA GLU A 186 -6.58 -10.24 -15.20
C GLU A 186 -5.10 -10.59 -14.98
N LEU A 187 -4.69 -10.76 -13.73
CA LEU A 187 -3.34 -11.17 -13.36
C LEU A 187 -3.21 -12.68 -13.21
N TYR A 188 -4.26 -13.29 -12.72
CA TYR A 188 -4.33 -14.70 -12.38
C TYR A 188 -5.59 -15.35 -12.95
N SER A 189 -5.57 -16.65 -13.14
CA SER A 189 -6.75 -17.46 -13.42
C SER A 189 -7.79 -17.31 -12.31
N GLU A 190 -9.06 -17.59 -12.61
CA GLU A 190 -10.18 -17.50 -11.66
C GLU A 190 -9.94 -18.29 -10.35
N ASP A 191 -9.21 -19.42 -10.43
CA ASP A 191 -8.83 -20.22 -9.27
C ASP A 191 -7.53 -19.74 -8.58
N GLY A 192 -6.92 -18.63 -9.06
CA GLY A 192 -5.73 -18.02 -8.50
C GLY A 192 -4.42 -18.82 -8.66
N LYS A 193 -4.43 -19.96 -9.40
CA LYS A 193 -3.28 -20.88 -9.45
C LYS A 193 -2.31 -20.62 -10.60
N ALA A 194 -2.74 -19.93 -11.62
CA ALA A 194 -1.91 -19.65 -12.79
C ALA A 194 -1.88 -18.16 -13.12
N SER A 195 -0.74 -17.66 -13.56
CA SER A 195 -0.65 -16.31 -14.10
C SER A 195 -1.20 -16.29 -15.54
N VAL A 196 -2.06 -15.31 -15.85
CA VAL A 196 -2.63 -15.11 -17.18
C VAL A 196 -2.06 -13.87 -17.89
N LEU A 197 -1.01 -13.25 -17.34
CA LEU A 197 -0.39 -12.03 -17.88
C LEU A 197 -0.01 -12.11 -19.36
N SER A 198 0.37 -13.28 -19.85
CA SER A 198 0.77 -13.50 -21.25
C SER A 198 -0.35 -14.00 -22.15
N THR A 199 -1.53 -14.31 -21.63
CA THR A 199 -2.63 -14.93 -22.37
C THR A 199 -3.90 -14.09 -22.36
N ASP A 200 -4.06 -13.22 -21.38
CA ASP A 200 -5.20 -12.30 -21.30
C ASP A 200 -4.99 -11.10 -22.23
N GLU A 201 -5.90 -10.89 -23.18
CA GLU A 201 -5.79 -9.85 -24.22
C GLU A 201 -5.85 -8.44 -23.64
N ASN A 202 -6.69 -8.21 -22.63
CA ASN A 202 -6.82 -6.91 -21.99
C ASN A 202 -5.58 -6.56 -21.16
N THR A 203 -4.99 -7.56 -20.50
CA THR A 203 -3.71 -7.40 -19.81
C THR A 203 -2.59 -7.04 -20.78
N GLN A 204 -2.53 -7.70 -21.94
CA GLN A 204 -1.55 -7.38 -22.97
C GLN A 204 -1.75 -5.96 -23.51
N LYS A 205 -3.00 -5.54 -23.75
CA LYS A 205 -3.34 -4.17 -24.14
C LYS A 205 -2.91 -3.14 -23.11
N ALA A 206 -3.05 -3.45 -21.83
CA ALA A 206 -2.70 -2.54 -20.73
C ALA A 206 -1.20 -2.28 -20.58
N VAL A 207 -0.34 -3.21 -21.02
CA VAL A 207 1.12 -3.12 -20.87
C VAL A 207 1.86 -2.73 -22.16
N GLN A 208 1.15 -2.55 -23.26
CA GLN A 208 1.65 -2.02 -24.55
C GLN A 208 1.63 -0.51 -24.59
#